data_6e3f75fbf0c2adb4f326094b43b93c5b
#
_entry.id   6e3f75fbf0c2adb4f326094b43b93c5b
#
_cell.length_a   1.000
_cell.length_b   1.000
_cell.length_c   1.000
_cell.angle_alpha   90.00
_cell.angle_beta   90.00
_cell.angle_gamma   90.00
#
_symmetry.space_group_name_H-M   'P 1'
#
loop_
_entity.id
_entity.type
_entity.pdbx_description
1 polymer ?
#
loop_
_entity_poly.entity_id
_entity_poly.type
_entity_poly.pdbx_seq_one_letter_code
_entity_poly.pdbx_strand_id
1 'polypeptide(L)'
;SDVYKRQIDISVTELDALANVDFATRQEKAHKRQLTLVRLGTSGAIQPDIKVGEFVFSRTSVGFDGLLNYYKGRNEVCDLEIEKAFMEHVGWNELLPKPYFIDADKTLFEHFSDVTREGITIAAPGFYAPQGRWVRLEPQDAELNAKIESFGYHGRRITNFEMEGSALAGLAALMGHRAATICTIIAQRIAQNVDTDYKPFVRKMISTALDKLAVLK
;
A
#
# COMPACT_ATOMS: atom_id res chain seq x y z
N SER A 1 -11.22 1.65 13.53
CA SER A 1 -10.25 1.67 12.41
C SER A 1 -10.80 1.05 11.13
N ASP A 2 -11.78 0.16 11.19
CA ASP A 2 -12.30 -0.55 10.00
C ASP A 2 -13.15 0.30 9.06
N VAL A 3 -13.58 1.45 9.51
CA VAL A 3 -14.34 2.43 8.73
C VAL A 3 -13.45 3.08 7.64
N TYR A 4 -12.14 3.13 7.85
CA TYR A 4 -11.23 3.91 7.00
C TYR A 4 -10.81 3.25 5.71
N LYS A 5 -10.82 1.93 5.59
CA LYS A 5 -10.36 1.20 4.39
C LYS A 5 -11.17 1.47 3.14
N ARG A 6 -12.49 1.59 3.29
CA ARG A 6 -13.40 1.92 2.18
C ARG A 6 -13.43 3.43 1.88
N GLN A 7 -12.79 4.23 2.73
CA GLN A 7 -12.77 5.70 2.61
C GLN A 7 -11.63 6.24 1.76
N ILE A 8 -10.60 5.44 1.44
CA ILE A 8 -9.52 5.91 0.56
C ILE A 8 -10.07 6.33 -0.80
N ASP A 9 -10.96 5.55 -1.36
CA ASP A 9 -11.63 5.86 -2.63
C ASP A 9 -12.36 7.21 -2.58
N ILE A 10 -13.17 7.41 -1.55
CA ILE A 10 -13.88 8.67 -1.32
C ILE A 10 -12.88 9.81 -1.09
N SER A 11 -11.93 9.62 -0.16
CA SER A 11 -11.02 10.69 0.26
C SER A 11 -10.12 11.18 -0.87
N VAL A 12 -9.55 10.28 -1.66
CA VAL A 12 -8.64 10.66 -2.76
C VAL A 12 -9.43 11.33 -3.89
N THR A 13 -10.60 10.79 -4.23
CA THR A 13 -11.48 11.36 -5.26
C THR A 13 -11.98 12.75 -4.86
N GLU A 14 -12.38 12.94 -3.60
CA GLU A 14 -12.84 14.24 -3.12
C GLU A 14 -11.70 15.27 -2.98
N LEU A 15 -10.50 14.85 -2.58
CA LEU A 15 -9.33 15.73 -2.57
C LEU A 15 -8.94 16.18 -3.99
N ASP A 16 -9.00 15.27 -4.96
CA ASP A 16 -8.82 15.63 -6.36
C ASP A 16 -9.90 16.62 -6.82
N ALA A 17 -11.15 16.35 -6.51
CA ALA A 17 -12.25 17.23 -6.88
C ALA A 17 -12.09 18.64 -6.29
N LEU A 18 -11.69 18.76 -5.02
CA LEU A 18 -11.38 20.06 -4.39
C LEU A 18 -10.27 20.81 -5.13
N ALA A 19 -9.27 20.10 -5.60
CA ALA A 19 -8.14 20.69 -6.31
C ALA A 19 -8.47 21.03 -7.76
N ASN A 20 -9.22 20.17 -8.47
CA ASN A 20 -9.26 20.09 -9.93
C ASN A 20 -10.64 20.25 -10.57
N VAL A 21 -11.72 20.37 -9.78
CA VAL A 21 -13.08 20.64 -10.27
C VAL A 21 -13.51 22.06 -9.92
N ASP A 22 -14.13 22.76 -10.88
CA ASP A 22 -14.85 24.00 -10.63
C ASP A 22 -16.27 23.65 -10.15
N PHE A 23 -16.56 23.96 -8.89
CA PHE A 23 -17.86 23.60 -8.29
C PHE A 23 -19.04 24.41 -8.84
N ALA A 24 -18.81 25.60 -9.42
CA ALA A 24 -19.87 26.39 -10.03
C ALA A 24 -20.34 25.79 -11.36
N THR A 25 -19.39 25.33 -12.16
CA THR A 25 -19.65 24.74 -13.49
C THR A 25 -19.76 23.22 -13.44
N ARG A 26 -19.24 22.57 -12.37
CA ARG A 26 -19.09 21.12 -12.22
C ARG A 26 -18.23 20.49 -13.34
N GLN A 27 -17.29 21.26 -13.87
CA GLN A 27 -16.37 20.82 -14.91
C GLN A 27 -14.95 20.73 -14.35
N GLU A 28 -14.15 19.90 -14.96
CA GLU A 28 -12.70 19.85 -14.67
C GLU A 28 -12.04 21.19 -15.02
N LYS A 29 -11.15 21.67 -14.15
CA LYS A 29 -10.35 22.87 -14.43
C LYS A 29 -9.40 22.61 -15.59
N ALA A 30 -9.19 23.62 -16.44
CA ALA A 30 -8.27 23.54 -17.58
C ALA A 30 -6.83 23.27 -17.12
N HIS A 31 -6.43 23.84 -15.99
CA HIS A 31 -5.12 23.62 -15.37
C HIS A 31 -5.29 22.79 -14.11
N LYS A 32 -4.93 21.51 -14.17
CA LYS A 32 -4.99 20.61 -13.05
C LYS A 32 -3.80 20.77 -12.12
N ARG A 33 -4.06 20.72 -10.83
CA ARG A 33 -3.03 20.71 -9.78
C ARG A 33 -2.66 19.28 -9.44
N GLN A 34 -1.37 18.97 -9.47
CA GLN A 34 -0.86 17.71 -8.96
C GLN A 34 -0.74 17.78 -7.44
N LEU A 35 -1.39 16.85 -6.76
CA LEU A 35 -1.26 16.68 -5.31
C LEU A 35 -0.09 15.75 -4.99
N THR A 36 0.48 15.93 -3.79
CA THR A 36 1.43 14.99 -3.19
C THR A 36 0.80 14.40 -1.95
N LEU A 37 0.54 13.10 -1.96
CA LEU A 37 -0.18 12.38 -0.93
C LEU A 37 0.76 11.38 -0.24
N VAL A 38 1.02 11.57 1.05
CA VAL A 38 1.88 10.67 1.83
C VAL A 38 1.07 10.06 2.97
N ARG A 39 0.89 8.75 2.92
CA ARG A 39 0.24 7.99 3.98
C ARG A 39 1.30 7.48 4.96
N LEU A 40 1.10 7.77 6.23
CA LEU A 40 1.88 7.24 7.33
C LEU A 40 1.03 6.24 8.11
N GLY A 41 1.49 5.01 8.23
CA GLY A 41 0.70 3.93 8.82
C GLY A 41 1.52 2.92 9.61
N THR A 42 0.84 1.86 10.03
CA THR A 42 1.45 0.71 10.69
C THR A 42 1.28 -0.53 9.83
N SER A 43 2.18 -1.49 9.96
CA SER A 43 2.10 -2.74 9.21
C SER A 43 2.74 -3.92 9.96
N GLY A 44 2.46 -5.13 9.47
CA GLY A 44 3.09 -6.35 9.96
C GLY A 44 4.07 -6.91 8.95
N ALA A 45 5.32 -7.11 9.36
CA ALA A 45 6.34 -7.72 8.51
C ALA A 45 6.06 -9.21 8.27
N ILE A 46 6.34 -9.66 7.04
CA ILE A 46 6.28 -11.07 6.66
C ILE A 46 7.68 -11.68 6.52
N GLN A 47 8.70 -10.85 6.34
CA GLN A 47 10.10 -11.29 6.21
C GLN A 47 10.80 -11.31 7.58
N PRO A 48 11.61 -12.34 7.91
CA PRO A 48 12.23 -12.49 9.23
C PRO A 48 13.30 -11.44 9.53
N ASP A 49 13.91 -10.85 8.52
CA ASP A 49 14.96 -9.83 8.65
C ASP A 49 14.44 -8.41 8.84
N ILE A 50 13.13 -8.19 8.78
CA ILE A 50 12.50 -6.89 9.00
C ILE A 50 12.04 -6.78 10.45
N LYS A 51 12.62 -5.84 11.19
CA LYS A 51 12.41 -5.71 12.64
C LYS A 51 11.26 -4.77 12.99
N VAL A 52 10.66 -5.00 14.15
CA VAL A 52 9.72 -4.06 14.76
C VAL A 52 10.42 -2.70 14.97
N GLY A 53 9.71 -1.62 14.61
CA GLY A 53 10.23 -0.25 14.65
C GLY A 53 10.91 0.22 13.35
N GLU A 54 11.22 -0.67 12.41
CA GLU A 54 11.72 -0.26 11.08
C GLU A 54 10.61 0.47 10.29
N PHE A 55 11.02 1.39 9.43
CA PHE A 55 10.13 2.07 8.49
C PHE A 55 10.27 1.43 7.11
N VAL A 56 9.15 0.98 6.56
CA VAL A 56 9.08 0.41 5.21
C VAL A 56 8.36 1.39 4.30
N PHE A 57 9.02 1.75 3.21
CA PHE A 57 8.41 2.47 2.09
C PHE A 57 7.83 1.45 1.12
N SER A 58 6.54 1.56 0.83
CA SER A 58 5.85 0.71 -0.15
C SER A 58 6.27 1.12 -1.57
N ARG A 59 7.46 0.67 -2.00
CA ARG A 59 7.96 0.93 -3.36
C ARG A 59 6.97 0.44 -4.40
N THR A 60 6.40 -0.73 -4.16
CA THR A 60 5.29 -1.29 -4.90
C THR A 60 4.20 -1.69 -3.91
N SER A 61 2.96 -1.28 -4.16
CA SER A 61 1.80 -1.71 -3.39
C SER A 61 1.01 -2.76 -4.16
N VAL A 62 0.53 -3.78 -3.46
CA VAL A 62 -0.31 -4.84 -4.03
C VAL A 62 -1.71 -4.75 -3.46
N GLY A 63 -2.71 -4.53 -4.29
CA GLY A 63 -4.10 -4.49 -3.87
C GLY A 63 -4.78 -5.86 -3.99
N PHE A 64 -5.17 -6.44 -2.86
CA PHE A 64 -6.00 -7.63 -2.80
C PHE A 64 -7.50 -7.30 -2.78
N ASP A 65 -7.83 -6.01 -2.66
CA ASP A 65 -9.20 -5.52 -2.65
C ASP A 65 -9.87 -5.47 -4.03
N GLY A 66 -9.07 -5.48 -5.10
CA GLY A 66 -9.54 -5.36 -6.47
C GLY A 66 -10.12 -3.99 -6.84
N LEU A 67 -9.99 -2.97 -5.99
CA LEU A 67 -10.61 -1.66 -6.19
C LEU A 67 -10.26 -1.06 -7.55
N LEU A 68 -8.99 -1.09 -7.92
CA LEU A 68 -8.53 -0.45 -9.14
C LEU A 68 -9.09 -1.11 -10.41
N ASN A 69 -9.57 -2.36 -10.32
CA ASN A 69 -10.18 -3.08 -11.46
C ASN A 69 -11.53 -2.47 -11.90
N TYR A 70 -12.14 -1.60 -11.07
CA TYR A 70 -13.35 -0.85 -11.42
C TYR A 70 -13.06 0.43 -12.22
N TYR A 71 -11.79 0.85 -12.33
CA TYR A 71 -11.41 2.11 -12.95
C TYR A 71 -10.83 1.94 -14.36
N LYS A 72 -11.26 2.80 -15.28
CA LYS A 72 -10.67 2.89 -16.62
C LYS A 72 -9.21 3.38 -16.52
N GLY A 73 -8.35 2.85 -17.38
CA GLY A 73 -6.91 3.22 -17.36
C GLY A 73 -6.06 2.40 -16.38
N ARG A 74 -6.67 1.48 -15.62
CA ARG A 74 -5.97 0.64 -14.63
C ARG A 74 -4.69 0.00 -15.21
N ASN A 75 -4.76 -0.54 -16.42
CA ASN A 75 -3.62 -1.23 -17.05
C ASN A 75 -2.50 -0.28 -17.50
N GLU A 76 -2.74 1.02 -17.54
CA GLU A 76 -1.74 2.02 -17.89
C GLU A 76 -0.83 2.38 -16.71
N VAL A 77 -1.30 2.12 -15.48
CA VAL A 77 -0.59 2.45 -14.25
C VAL A 77 -0.11 1.23 -13.47
N CYS A 78 -0.64 0.03 -13.76
CA CYS A 78 -0.28 -1.20 -13.07
C CYS A 78 0.81 -1.98 -13.83
N ASP A 79 1.67 -2.66 -13.07
CA ASP A 79 2.66 -3.60 -13.60
C ASP A 79 2.00 -4.97 -13.83
N LEU A 80 1.62 -5.22 -15.07
CA LEU A 80 0.91 -6.45 -15.47
C LEU A 80 1.80 -7.69 -15.46
N GLU A 81 3.11 -7.54 -15.60
CA GLU A 81 4.05 -8.66 -15.61
C GLU A 81 4.22 -9.25 -14.21
N ILE A 82 4.46 -8.38 -13.21
CA ILE A 82 4.54 -8.85 -11.82
C ILE A 82 3.20 -9.41 -11.32
N GLU A 83 2.05 -8.86 -11.77
CA GLU A 83 0.73 -9.41 -11.47
C GLU A 83 0.62 -10.87 -11.92
N LYS A 84 0.98 -11.11 -13.19
CA LYS A 84 0.94 -12.46 -13.76
C LYS A 84 1.88 -13.40 -13.00
N ALA A 85 3.14 -12.98 -12.81
CA ALA A 85 4.14 -13.78 -12.10
C ALA A 85 3.71 -14.12 -10.67
N PHE A 86 3.12 -13.15 -9.96
CA PHE A 86 2.60 -13.35 -8.61
C PHE A 86 1.44 -14.35 -8.58
N MET A 87 0.44 -14.17 -9.45
CA MET A 87 -0.71 -15.07 -9.50
C MET A 87 -0.32 -16.51 -9.82
N GLU A 88 0.63 -16.69 -10.75
CA GLU A 88 1.18 -18.00 -11.11
C GLU A 88 1.92 -18.63 -9.93
N HIS A 89 2.78 -17.85 -9.24
CA HIS A 89 3.59 -18.33 -8.11
C HIS A 89 2.73 -18.78 -6.93
N VAL A 90 1.72 -18.00 -6.56
CA VAL A 90 0.88 -18.34 -5.38
C VAL A 90 -0.27 -19.29 -5.71
N GLY A 91 -0.54 -19.54 -7.00
CA GLY A 91 -1.74 -20.26 -7.43
C GLY A 91 -3.01 -19.49 -7.04
N TRP A 92 -3.13 -18.26 -7.52
CA TRP A 92 -4.19 -17.34 -7.12
C TRP A 92 -5.58 -17.92 -7.35
N ASN A 93 -6.39 -17.92 -6.30
CA ASN A 93 -7.73 -18.49 -6.34
C ASN A 93 -8.69 -17.59 -7.13
N GLU A 94 -9.44 -18.16 -8.07
CA GLU A 94 -10.40 -17.45 -8.94
C GLU A 94 -11.56 -16.79 -8.18
N LEU A 95 -11.87 -17.24 -6.97
CA LEU A 95 -12.87 -16.62 -6.10
C LEU A 95 -12.42 -15.25 -5.53
N LEU A 96 -11.11 -14.97 -5.58
CA LEU A 96 -10.55 -13.72 -5.08
C LEU A 96 -10.52 -12.65 -6.18
N PRO A 97 -10.65 -11.37 -5.82
CA PRO A 97 -10.44 -10.30 -6.79
C PRO A 97 -9.04 -10.39 -7.40
N LYS A 98 -8.92 -10.13 -8.71
CA LYS A 98 -7.61 -10.08 -9.35
C LYS A 98 -6.74 -9.04 -8.63
N PRO A 99 -5.53 -9.42 -8.16
CA PRO A 99 -4.64 -8.46 -7.51
C PRO A 99 -4.11 -7.45 -8.54
N TYR A 100 -3.71 -6.27 -8.06
CA TYR A 100 -3.05 -5.27 -8.89
C TYR A 100 -1.78 -4.77 -8.21
N PHE A 101 -0.75 -4.49 -9.00
CA PHE A 101 0.54 -4.01 -8.55
C PHE A 101 0.78 -2.60 -9.07
N ILE A 102 1.10 -1.68 -8.19
CA ILE A 102 1.29 -0.27 -8.50
C ILE A 102 2.51 0.28 -7.80
N ASP A 103 3.40 0.92 -8.55
CA ASP A 103 4.57 1.56 -7.99
C ASP A 103 4.21 2.93 -7.38
N ALA A 104 4.86 3.27 -6.29
CA ALA A 104 4.82 4.60 -5.70
C ALA A 104 5.53 5.62 -6.60
N ASP A 105 5.26 6.90 -6.38
CA ASP A 105 5.97 7.97 -7.06
C ASP A 105 7.49 7.87 -6.84
N LYS A 106 8.24 7.89 -7.93
CA LYS A 106 9.71 7.72 -7.93
C LYS A 106 10.42 8.82 -7.15
N THR A 107 9.97 10.07 -7.29
CA THR A 107 10.59 11.21 -6.60
C THR A 107 10.42 11.08 -5.08
N LEU A 108 9.22 10.67 -4.64
CA LEU A 108 8.98 10.42 -3.22
C LEU A 108 9.81 9.24 -2.71
N PHE A 109 9.93 8.15 -3.49
CA PHE A 109 10.76 7.03 -3.11
C PHE A 109 12.23 7.46 -2.92
N GLU A 110 12.82 8.14 -3.89
CA GLU A 110 14.20 8.63 -3.82
C GLU A 110 14.40 9.58 -2.62
N HIS A 111 13.41 10.42 -2.35
CA HIS A 111 13.45 11.38 -1.24
C HIS A 111 13.45 10.73 0.15
N PHE A 112 12.80 9.56 0.31
CA PHE A 112 12.72 8.84 1.57
C PHE A 112 13.67 7.64 1.69
N SER A 113 14.45 7.33 0.68
CA SER A 113 15.27 6.12 0.58
C SER A 113 16.34 5.98 1.67
N ASP A 114 16.83 7.09 2.20
CA ASP A 114 17.87 7.13 3.27
C ASP A 114 17.31 6.84 4.68
N VAL A 115 16.00 6.94 4.87
CA VAL A 115 15.34 6.76 6.18
C VAL A 115 14.37 5.58 6.22
N THR A 116 14.17 4.91 5.08
CA THR A 116 13.22 3.80 4.95
C THR A 116 13.84 2.60 4.24
N ARG A 117 13.33 1.41 4.54
CA ARG A 117 13.58 0.21 3.75
C ARG A 117 12.55 0.15 2.62
N GLU A 118 12.97 -0.11 1.39
CA GLU A 118 12.02 -0.39 0.31
C GLU A 118 11.37 -1.78 0.45
N GLY A 119 10.14 -1.92 -0.03
CA GLY A 119 9.45 -3.18 -0.05
C GLY A 119 8.26 -3.23 -1.01
N ILE A 120 7.80 -4.46 -1.27
CA ILE A 120 6.48 -4.70 -1.85
C ILE A 120 5.52 -4.90 -0.69
N THR A 121 4.52 -4.03 -0.58
CA THR A 121 3.55 -4.04 0.53
C THR A 121 2.19 -4.50 0.04
N ILE A 122 1.58 -5.48 0.71
CA ILE A 122 0.22 -5.90 0.41
C ILE A 122 -0.79 -5.08 1.21
N ALA A 123 -1.74 -4.47 0.49
CA ALA A 123 -2.94 -3.89 1.05
C ALA A 123 -4.08 -4.92 1.00
N ALA A 124 -4.37 -5.51 2.17
CA ALA A 124 -5.37 -6.56 2.28
C ALA A 124 -6.75 -6.00 2.64
N PRO A 125 -7.86 -6.54 2.09
CA PRO A 125 -9.21 -6.06 2.36
C PRO A 125 -9.73 -6.42 3.75
N GLY A 126 -9.02 -7.27 4.50
CA GLY A 126 -9.40 -7.71 5.83
C GLY A 126 -8.20 -8.04 6.70
N PHE A 127 -8.40 -8.01 8.02
CA PHE A 127 -7.34 -8.28 9.00
C PHE A 127 -7.11 -9.77 9.23
N TYR A 128 -8.16 -10.59 9.16
CA TYR A 128 -8.09 -12.03 9.43
C TYR A 128 -7.72 -12.85 8.18
N ALA A 129 -8.66 -13.56 7.58
CA ALA A 129 -8.41 -14.48 6.48
C ALA A 129 -7.63 -13.87 5.29
N PRO A 130 -7.90 -12.61 4.84
CA PRO A 130 -7.11 -11.98 3.79
C PRO A 130 -5.63 -11.76 4.13
N GLN A 131 -5.29 -11.86 5.41
CA GLN A 131 -3.92 -11.80 5.90
C GLN A 131 -3.46 -13.13 6.53
N GLY A 132 -4.14 -14.25 6.27
CA GLY A 132 -3.80 -15.57 6.75
C GLY A 132 -3.95 -15.77 8.26
N ARG A 133 -4.85 -15.03 8.90
CA ARG A 133 -5.21 -15.19 10.31
C ARG A 133 -6.62 -15.74 10.43
N TRP A 134 -6.87 -16.55 11.43
CA TRP A 134 -8.23 -17.04 11.74
C TRP A 134 -8.39 -17.33 13.23
N VAL A 135 -9.61 -17.38 13.66
CA VAL A 135 -10.02 -17.84 15.00
C VAL A 135 -10.92 -19.08 14.85
N ARG A 136 -12.05 -18.92 14.16
CA ARG A 136 -13.02 -19.99 13.90
C ARG A 136 -13.24 -20.20 12.39
N LEU A 137 -13.29 -19.14 11.62
CA LEU A 137 -13.45 -19.22 10.16
C LEU A 137 -12.06 -19.32 9.53
N GLU A 138 -11.78 -20.47 8.94
CA GLU A 138 -10.51 -20.72 8.26
C GLU A 138 -10.42 -19.95 6.94
N PRO A 139 -9.19 -19.50 6.54
CA PRO A 139 -8.98 -18.94 5.22
C PRO A 139 -9.17 -19.98 4.13
N GLN A 140 -9.56 -19.55 2.92
CA GLN A 140 -9.73 -20.42 1.76
C GLN A 140 -8.43 -21.14 1.37
N ASP A 141 -7.28 -20.50 1.56
CA ASP A 141 -5.95 -21.08 1.40
C ASP A 141 -5.11 -20.75 2.63
N ALA A 142 -4.90 -21.71 3.51
CA ALA A 142 -4.12 -21.55 4.73
C ALA A 142 -2.61 -21.37 4.44
N GLU A 143 -2.14 -21.81 3.27
CA GLU A 143 -0.73 -21.71 2.87
C GLU A 143 -0.40 -20.46 2.06
N LEU A 144 -1.39 -19.63 1.75
CA LEU A 144 -1.20 -18.44 0.93
C LEU A 144 -0.06 -17.53 1.45
N ASN A 145 0.03 -17.35 2.77
CA ASN A 145 1.10 -16.52 3.36
C ASN A 145 2.49 -17.09 3.13
N ALA A 146 2.67 -18.41 3.19
CA ALA A 146 3.97 -19.04 2.91
C ALA A 146 4.37 -18.87 1.43
N LYS A 147 3.40 -18.99 0.54
CA LYS A 147 3.60 -18.72 -0.89
C LYS A 147 3.93 -17.25 -1.15
N ILE A 148 3.26 -16.30 -0.49
CA ILE A 148 3.54 -14.87 -0.55
C ILE A 148 4.94 -14.56 -0.04
N GLU A 149 5.35 -15.14 1.10
CA GLU A 149 6.68 -14.93 1.69
C GLU A 149 7.80 -15.36 0.74
N SER A 150 7.60 -16.47 0.02
CA SER A 150 8.58 -17.00 -0.93
C SER A 150 8.60 -16.27 -2.28
N PHE A 151 7.62 -15.40 -2.56
CA PHE A 151 7.57 -14.68 -3.83
C PHE A 151 8.69 -13.66 -3.94
N GLY A 152 9.42 -13.74 -5.06
CA GLY A 152 10.44 -12.77 -5.45
C GLY A 152 10.34 -12.41 -6.94
N TYR A 153 10.55 -11.13 -7.27
CA TYR A 153 10.48 -10.65 -8.63
C TYR A 153 11.56 -9.58 -8.88
N HIS A 154 12.53 -9.87 -9.74
CA HIS A 154 13.67 -8.99 -10.04
C HIS A 154 14.37 -8.45 -8.79
N GLY A 155 14.65 -9.33 -7.83
CA GLY A 155 15.32 -8.98 -6.57
C GLY A 155 14.43 -8.29 -5.54
N ARG A 156 13.18 -7.95 -5.86
CA ARG A 156 12.19 -7.43 -4.92
C ARG A 156 11.37 -8.57 -4.32
N ARG A 157 10.92 -8.38 -3.08
CA ARG A 157 10.10 -9.37 -2.36
C ARG A 157 8.97 -8.71 -1.58
N ILE A 158 7.95 -9.47 -1.27
CA ILE A 158 6.88 -8.99 -0.38
C ILE A 158 7.47 -8.80 1.02
N THR A 159 7.28 -7.64 1.62
CA THR A 159 7.87 -7.25 2.90
C THR A 159 6.89 -7.23 4.05
N ASN A 160 5.68 -6.73 3.82
CA ASN A 160 4.73 -6.46 4.88
C ASN A 160 3.28 -6.38 4.37
N PHE A 161 2.35 -6.43 5.32
CA PHE A 161 0.93 -6.24 5.10
C PHE A 161 0.43 -4.97 5.79
N GLU A 162 -0.37 -4.21 5.06
CA GLU A 162 -1.22 -3.13 5.56
C GLU A 162 -2.58 -3.19 4.85
N MET A 163 -3.33 -2.12 4.72
CA MET A 163 -4.72 -2.26 4.29
C MET A 163 -5.25 -1.12 3.39
N GLU A 164 -4.44 -0.10 3.02
CA GLU A 164 -4.91 1.10 2.29
C GLU A 164 -3.96 1.59 1.18
N GLY A 165 -2.69 1.23 1.23
CA GLY A 165 -1.64 1.83 0.38
C GLY A 165 -1.83 1.62 -1.11
N SER A 166 -2.35 0.47 -1.53
CA SER A 166 -2.56 0.17 -2.95
C SER A 166 -3.64 1.06 -3.56
N ALA A 167 -4.75 1.27 -2.85
CA ALA A 167 -5.83 2.15 -3.29
C ALA A 167 -5.32 3.59 -3.44
N LEU A 168 -4.57 4.09 -2.44
CA LEU A 168 -3.96 5.41 -2.51
C LEU A 168 -3.04 5.56 -3.72
N ALA A 169 -2.09 4.63 -3.89
CA ALA A 169 -1.13 4.68 -4.99
C ALA A 169 -1.82 4.61 -6.36
N GLY A 170 -2.79 3.69 -6.51
CA GLY A 170 -3.49 3.47 -7.76
C GLY A 170 -4.38 4.64 -8.17
N LEU A 171 -5.20 5.14 -7.26
CA LEU A 171 -6.09 6.27 -7.56
C LEU A 171 -5.29 7.55 -7.81
N ALA A 172 -4.23 7.80 -7.03
CA ALA A 172 -3.36 8.93 -7.26
C ALA A 172 -2.70 8.87 -8.65
N ALA A 173 -2.17 7.71 -9.06
CA ALA A 173 -1.57 7.53 -10.37
C ALA A 173 -2.57 7.76 -11.51
N LEU A 174 -3.80 7.22 -11.41
CA LEU A 174 -4.86 7.43 -12.40
C LEU A 174 -5.27 8.90 -12.54
N MET A 175 -5.20 9.68 -11.46
CA MET A 175 -5.53 11.11 -11.45
C MET A 175 -4.32 12.02 -11.69
N GLY A 176 -3.12 11.46 -11.92
CA GLY A 176 -1.89 12.23 -12.17
C GLY A 176 -1.28 12.86 -10.93
N HIS A 177 -1.54 12.32 -9.75
CA HIS A 177 -0.98 12.76 -8.47
C HIS A 177 0.25 11.93 -8.08
N ARG A 178 1.05 12.46 -7.15
CA ARG A 178 2.15 11.73 -6.52
C ARG A 178 1.66 11.10 -5.21
N ALA A 179 1.95 9.82 -5.01
CA ALA A 179 1.59 9.14 -3.76
C ALA A 179 2.70 8.24 -3.23
N ALA A 180 2.76 8.14 -1.91
CA ALA A 180 3.62 7.22 -1.18
C ALA A 180 2.94 6.69 0.09
N THR A 181 3.28 5.47 0.47
CA THR A 181 2.93 4.90 1.77
C THR A 181 4.20 4.52 2.51
N ILE A 182 4.32 4.98 3.76
CA ILE A 182 5.38 4.61 4.69
C ILE A 182 4.73 4.01 5.92
N CYS A 183 5.15 2.80 6.30
CA CYS A 183 4.63 2.12 7.48
C CYS A 183 5.75 1.84 8.48
N THR A 184 5.48 2.05 9.76
CA THR A 184 6.31 1.46 10.80
C THR A 184 5.86 0.02 11.05
N ILE A 185 6.82 -0.88 11.19
CA ILE A 185 6.56 -2.28 11.54
C ILE A 185 6.21 -2.35 13.01
N ILE A 186 5.03 -2.87 13.33
CA ILE A 186 4.56 -3.05 14.71
C ILE A 186 4.43 -4.51 15.12
N ALA A 187 4.50 -5.41 14.16
CA ALA A 187 4.43 -6.86 14.39
C ALA A 187 5.29 -7.59 13.36
N GLN A 188 5.94 -8.66 13.82
CA GLN A 188 6.62 -9.62 12.96
C GLN A 188 5.84 -10.93 12.98
N ARG A 189 5.32 -11.35 11.83
CA ARG A 189 4.38 -12.45 11.74
C ARG A 189 5.00 -13.80 12.01
N ILE A 190 6.23 -14.03 11.56
CA ILE A 190 6.93 -15.31 11.69
C ILE A 190 7.42 -15.52 13.12
N ALA A 191 7.98 -14.50 13.75
CA ALA A 191 8.48 -14.56 15.12
C ALA A 191 7.39 -14.40 16.19
N GLN A 192 6.13 -14.17 15.79
CA GLN A 192 5.00 -13.87 16.68
C GLN A 192 5.31 -12.72 17.69
N ASN A 193 6.24 -11.85 17.31
CA ASN A 193 6.66 -10.73 18.13
C ASN A 193 5.79 -9.52 17.82
N VAL A 194 5.02 -9.08 18.80
CA VAL A 194 4.14 -7.90 18.69
C VAL A 194 4.59 -6.91 19.76
N ASP A 195 4.94 -5.69 19.35
CA ASP A 195 5.14 -4.62 20.30
C ASP A 195 3.78 -3.98 20.62
N THR A 196 3.37 -4.08 21.87
CA THR A 196 2.12 -3.50 22.35
C THR A 196 2.21 -1.99 22.56
N ASP A 197 3.41 -1.43 22.71
CA ASP A 197 3.65 0.03 22.76
C ASP A 197 4.35 0.55 21.51
N TYR A 198 3.68 0.46 20.39
CA TYR A 198 4.18 0.94 19.08
C TYR A 198 4.09 2.48 18.91
N LYS A 199 3.48 3.20 19.84
CA LYS A 199 3.28 4.66 19.75
C LYS A 199 4.57 5.46 19.59
N PRO A 200 5.70 5.14 20.28
CA PRO A 200 6.97 5.83 20.06
C PRO A 200 7.49 5.70 18.63
N PHE A 201 7.36 4.53 18.01
CA PHE A 201 7.78 4.31 16.62
C PHE A 201 6.93 5.12 15.64
N VAL A 202 5.61 5.18 15.85
CA VAL A 202 4.71 6.00 15.03
C VAL A 202 5.06 7.48 15.15
N ARG A 203 5.31 7.98 16.36
CA ARG A 203 5.73 9.39 16.56
C ARG A 203 7.04 9.70 15.84
N LYS A 204 8.03 8.81 15.96
CA LYS A 204 9.32 8.95 15.27
C LYS A 204 9.13 8.98 13.75
N MET A 205 8.31 8.06 13.19
CA MET A 205 7.99 8.03 11.77
C MET A 205 7.34 9.36 11.31
N ILE A 206 6.36 9.86 12.06
CA ILE A 206 5.68 11.13 11.72
C ILE A 206 6.68 12.29 11.73
N SER A 207 7.51 12.43 12.78
CA SER A 207 8.53 13.49 12.84
C SER A 207 9.48 13.39 11.66
N THR A 208 10.06 12.20 11.42
CA THR A 208 10.98 11.97 10.29
C THR A 208 10.33 12.33 8.95
N ALA A 209 9.08 11.92 8.75
CA ALA A 209 8.37 12.20 7.49
C ALA A 209 8.11 13.69 7.31
N LEU A 210 7.72 14.42 8.36
CA LEU A 210 7.49 15.86 8.31
C LEU A 210 8.78 16.62 8.02
N ASP A 211 9.90 16.25 8.67
CA ASP A 211 11.21 16.86 8.41
C ASP A 211 11.63 16.66 6.95
N LYS A 212 11.43 15.46 6.41
CA LYS A 212 11.71 15.18 5.00
C LYS A 212 10.81 15.98 4.05
N LEU A 213 9.51 16.01 4.32
CA LEU A 213 8.55 16.73 3.48
C LEU A 213 8.76 18.24 3.48
N ALA A 214 9.25 18.80 4.59
CA ALA A 214 9.55 20.25 4.70
C ALA A 214 10.62 20.72 3.71
N VAL A 215 11.49 19.82 3.24
CA VAL A 215 12.58 20.12 2.27
C VAL A 215 12.31 19.53 0.88
N LEU A 216 11.15 18.92 0.67
CA LEU A 216 10.74 18.39 -0.63
C LEU A 216 10.46 19.57 -1.59
N LYS A 217 11.14 19.57 -2.74
CA LYS A 217 10.97 20.58 -3.79
C LYS A 217 9.97 20.14 -4.85
#